data_32a2e8f263249779805da3689c47fa57
#
_entry.id   32a2e8f263249779805da3689c47fa57
#
_cell.length_a   1.000
_cell.length_b   1.000
_cell.length_c   1.000
_cell.angle_alpha   90.00
_cell.angle_beta   90.00
_cell.angle_gamma   90.00
#
_symmetry.space_group_name_H-M   'P 1'
#
loop_
_entity.id
_entity.type
_entity.pdbx_description
1 polymer ?
#
loop_
_entity_poly.entity_id
_entity_poly.type
_entity_poly.pdbx_seq_one_letter_code
_entity_poly.pdbx_strand_id
1 'polypeptide(L)'
;MSLTLLPAVDVRDGKAVRLRQGESGSETDYGSPLEAARTWVESGAEWIHLVDLDAAFGTGNNRDQLRAIVKELGDKVNIEMSGGVRDDASLDAALEAGAARVNIGTAALENPDWTASVIKKYGDRVAVGLDVRGHTLAARGWVKEGGDLFETMKVLDSVGCSRYVVTDVARDGMMSGPNIELLREVASRTDAKVTASGGISKLDDLRNIKELAELGVDAAILGKSLYARAFTLEEALEVAR
;
A
#
# COMPACT_ATOMS: atom_id res chain seq x y z
N MET A 1 -15.47 -11.91 9.29
CA MET A 1 -14.17 -11.29 9.62
C MET A 1 -14.22 -9.81 9.26
N SER A 2 -13.56 -8.95 10.00
CA SER A 2 -13.46 -7.51 9.68
C SER A 2 -12.36 -7.27 8.64
N LEU A 3 -12.53 -6.22 7.83
CA LEU A 3 -11.55 -5.75 6.86
C LEU A 3 -10.82 -4.52 7.43
N THR A 4 -9.51 -4.55 7.52
CA THR A 4 -8.72 -3.39 7.94
C THR A 4 -8.63 -2.38 6.80
N LEU A 5 -8.97 -1.12 7.04
CA LEU A 5 -8.89 -0.06 6.04
C LEU A 5 -7.65 0.82 6.28
N LEU A 6 -6.91 1.09 5.21
CA LEU A 6 -5.74 1.95 5.20
C LEU A 6 -6.01 3.15 4.26
N PRO A 7 -6.52 4.27 4.75
CA PRO A 7 -6.50 5.51 3.99
C PRO A 7 -5.07 5.84 3.55
N ALA A 8 -4.90 6.18 2.28
CA ALA A 8 -3.57 6.44 1.76
C ALA A 8 -3.25 7.93 1.74
N VAL A 9 -2.01 8.28 2.09
CA VAL A 9 -1.43 9.61 1.97
C VAL A 9 -0.15 9.49 1.14
N ASP A 10 -0.25 9.84 -0.14
CA ASP A 10 0.89 9.88 -1.04
C ASP A 10 1.51 11.27 -0.99
N VAL A 11 2.81 11.33 -0.79
CA VAL A 11 3.55 12.59 -0.66
C VAL A 11 4.50 12.77 -1.83
N ARG A 12 4.37 13.93 -2.52
CA ARG A 12 5.25 14.34 -3.60
C ARG A 12 5.51 15.84 -3.51
N ASP A 13 6.76 16.25 -3.65
CA ASP A 13 7.19 17.67 -3.53
C ASP A 13 6.64 18.34 -2.26
N GLY A 14 6.61 17.59 -1.12
CA GLY A 14 6.11 18.05 0.16
C GLY A 14 4.59 18.18 0.28
N LYS A 15 3.82 17.72 -0.71
CA LYS A 15 2.36 17.81 -0.76
C LYS A 15 1.68 16.46 -0.79
N ALA A 16 0.47 16.39 -0.24
CA ALA A 16 -0.41 15.24 -0.45
C ALA A 16 -0.95 15.26 -1.87
N VAL A 17 -0.77 14.16 -2.60
CA VAL A 17 -1.19 14.07 -4.01
C VAL A 17 -1.91 12.75 -4.29
N ARG A 18 -2.57 12.69 -5.46
CA ARG A 18 -3.05 11.45 -6.06
C ARG A 18 -2.65 11.37 -7.51
N LEU A 19 -2.08 10.24 -7.88
CA LEU A 19 -1.73 9.93 -9.24
C LEU A 19 -2.90 9.25 -9.96
N ARG A 20 -2.90 9.29 -11.28
CA ARG A 20 -3.72 8.47 -12.15
C ARG A 20 -2.86 7.37 -12.75
N GLN A 21 -3.17 6.11 -12.44
CA GLN A 21 -2.39 4.94 -12.86
C GLN A 21 -0.87 5.06 -12.57
N GLY A 22 -0.52 5.71 -11.46
CA GLY A 22 0.88 5.95 -11.09
C GLY A 22 1.68 6.86 -12.01
N GLU A 23 1.03 7.53 -12.98
CA GLU A 23 1.71 8.38 -13.96
C GLU A 23 2.24 9.66 -13.32
N SER A 24 3.55 9.87 -13.40
CA SER A 24 4.18 11.12 -13.02
C SER A 24 3.69 12.25 -13.95
N GLY A 25 3.27 13.36 -13.36
CA GLY A 25 2.67 14.49 -14.10
C GLY A 25 1.14 14.47 -14.12
N SER A 26 0.51 13.43 -13.54
CA SER A 26 -0.96 13.34 -13.42
C SER A 26 -1.49 13.74 -12.05
N GLU A 27 -0.66 14.36 -11.21
CA GLU A 27 -0.95 14.64 -9.81
C GLU A 27 -2.11 15.61 -9.64
N THR A 28 -3.01 15.27 -8.71
CA THR A 28 -3.95 16.21 -8.11
C THR A 28 -3.43 16.55 -6.71
N ASP A 29 -3.22 17.85 -6.44
CA ASP A 29 -2.73 18.38 -5.17
C ASP A 29 -3.89 18.48 -4.15
N TYR A 30 -3.68 17.94 -2.96
CA TYR A 30 -4.63 17.97 -1.84
C TYR A 30 -4.05 18.68 -0.61
N GLY A 31 -2.97 19.44 -0.76
CA GLY A 31 -2.41 20.29 0.27
C GLY A 31 -1.44 19.58 1.21
N SER A 32 -1.53 19.85 2.50
CA SER A 32 -0.61 19.32 3.50
C SER A 32 -0.79 17.82 3.74
N PRO A 33 0.28 17.01 3.66
CA PRO A 33 0.21 15.59 4.01
C PRO A 33 -0.19 15.33 5.46
N LEU A 34 0.25 16.20 6.38
CA LEU A 34 -0.10 16.09 7.79
C LEU A 34 -1.59 16.36 8.04
N GLU A 35 -2.17 17.38 7.37
CA GLU A 35 -3.60 17.66 7.48
C GLU A 35 -4.44 16.52 6.89
N ALA A 36 -4.01 15.93 5.77
CA ALA A 36 -4.68 14.77 5.20
C ALA A 36 -4.64 13.58 6.18
N ALA A 37 -3.48 13.28 6.76
CA ALA A 37 -3.35 12.21 7.74
C ALA A 37 -4.19 12.45 9.00
N ARG A 38 -4.23 13.70 9.53
CA ARG A 38 -5.11 14.07 10.65
C ARG A 38 -6.58 13.80 10.35
N THR A 39 -7.03 14.21 9.17
CA THR A 39 -8.42 13.99 8.74
C THR A 39 -8.78 12.51 8.82
N TRP A 40 -7.92 11.62 8.37
CA TRP A 40 -8.18 10.18 8.43
C TRP A 40 -8.18 9.64 9.86
N VAL A 41 -7.26 10.10 10.71
CA VAL A 41 -7.24 9.71 12.14
C VAL A 41 -8.50 10.19 12.86
N GLU A 42 -8.93 11.44 12.63
CA GLU A 42 -10.14 12.01 13.22
C GLU A 42 -11.39 11.29 12.73
N SER A 43 -11.39 10.76 11.50
CA SER A 43 -12.47 9.93 10.94
C SER A 43 -12.41 8.46 11.38
N GLY A 44 -11.49 8.10 12.27
CA GLY A 44 -11.44 6.78 12.91
C GLY A 44 -10.51 5.76 12.24
N ALA A 45 -9.56 6.17 11.40
CA ALA A 45 -8.57 5.28 10.85
C ALA A 45 -7.72 4.63 11.95
N GLU A 46 -7.60 3.29 11.91
CA GLU A 46 -6.68 2.52 12.75
C GLU A 46 -5.31 2.29 12.08
N TRP A 47 -5.28 2.44 10.76
CA TRP A 47 -4.09 2.35 9.90
C TRP A 47 -4.09 3.46 8.86
N ILE A 48 -2.90 3.91 8.47
CA ILE A 48 -2.65 4.79 7.32
C ILE A 48 -1.58 4.16 6.44
N HIS A 49 -1.78 4.17 5.12
CA HIS A 49 -0.77 3.86 4.13
C HIS A 49 -0.08 5.15 3.67
N LEU A 50 1.17 5.36 4.08
CA LEU A 50 1.94 6.58 3.84
C LEU A 50 3.04 6.34 2.81
N VAL A 51 3.01 7.05 1.69
CA VAL A 51 3.89 6.81 0.55
C VAL A 51 4.78 8.01 0.24
N ASP A 52 6.10 7.78 0.18
CA ASP A 52 7.05 8.75 -0.37
C ASP A 52 7.21 8.52 -1.88
N LEU A 53 6.49 9.29 -2.68
CA LEU A 53 6.54 9.15 -4.14
C LEU A 53 7.85 9.62 -4.74
N ASP A 54 8.48 10.68 -4.20
CA ASP A 54 9.78 11.14 -4.71
C ASP A 54 10.86 10.09 -4.49
N ALA A 55 10.84 9.42 -3.33
CA ALA A 55 11.74 8.30 -3.08
C ALA A 55 11.41 7.08 -3.95
N ALA A 56 10.14 6.80 -4.22
CA ALA A 56 9.70 5.72 -5.11
C ALA A 56 10.18 5.94 -6.54
N PHE A 57 10.07 7.16 -7.05
CA PHE A 57 10.53 7.54 -8.40
C PHE A 57 12.03 7.81 -8.48
N GLY A 58 12.73 7.96 -7.35
CA GLY A 58 14.16 8.29 -7.30
C GLY A 58 14.46 9.75 -7.66
N THR A 59 13.50 10.64 -7.48
CA THR A 59 13.60 12.09 -7.77
C THR A 59 13.95 12.93 -6.54
N GLY A 60 13.91 12.33 -5.35
CA GLY A 60 14.14 13.02 -4.08
C GLY A 60 13.64 12.21 -2.92
N ASN A 61 13.15 12.87 -1.87
CA ASN A 61 12.42 12.27 -0.76
C ASN A 61 11.61 13.31 0.02
N ASN A 62 10.63 12.82 0.79
CA ASN A 62 9.78 13.62 1.67
C ASN A 62 9.96 13.22 3.16
N ARG A 63 11.15 12.78 3.54
CA ARG A 63 11.42 12.22 4.89
C ARG A 63 10.97 13.12 6.03
N ASP A 64 11.13 14.43 5.90
CA ASP A 64 10.74 15.36 6.96
C ASP A 64 9.22 15.43 7.12
N GLN A 65 8.46 15.40 6.02
CA GLN A 65 7.00 15.35 6.03
C GLN A 65 6.51 14.04 6.65
N LEU A 66 7.08 12.91 6.24
CA LEU A 66 6.72 11.60 6.77
C LEU A 66 7.03 11.50 8.28
N ARG A 67 8.21 11.99 8.71
CA ARG A 67 8.59 12.03 10.13
C ARG A 67 7.64 12.91 10.95
N ALA A 68 7.21 14.06 10.41
CA ALA A 68 6.26 14.93 11.09
C ALA A 68 4.91 14.21 11.32
N ILE A 69 4.42 13.46 10.33
CA ILE A 69 3.19 12.67 10.44
C ILE A 69 3.35 11.59 11.52
N VAL A 70 4.43 10.79 11.46
CA VAL A 70 4.67 9.72 12.43
C VAL A 70 4.83 10.27 13.84
N LYS A 71 5.58 11.37 14.01
CA LYS A 71 5.78 12.00 15.32
C LYS A 71 4.47 12.48 15.97
N GLU A 72 3.54 12.99 15.16
CA GLU A 72 2.30 13.55 15.68
C GLU A 72 1.20 12.51 15.85
N LEU A 73 1.14 11.54 14.96
CA LEU A 73 0.01 10.62 14.84
C LEU A 73 0.35 9.16 15.18
N GLY A 74 1.63 8.79 15.26
CA GLY A 74 2.06 7.40 15.43
C GLY A 74 1.60 6.73 16.72
N ASP A 75 1.28 7.50 17.76
CA ASP A 75 0.70 6.97 19.01
C ASP A 75 -0.83 6.73 18.88
N LYS A 76 -1.47 7.23 17.83
CA LYS A 76 -2.92 7.18 17.61
C LYS A 76 -3.32 6.22 16.51
N VAL A 77 -2.43 5.96 15.55
CA VAL A 77 -2.70 5.18 14.35
C VAL A 77 -1.47 4.38 13.96
N ASN A 78 -1.66 3.15 13.46
CA ASN A 78 -0.59 2.39 12.86
C ASN A 78 -0.25 2.94 11.47
N ILE A 79 1.03 3.06 11.16
CA ILE A 79 1.49 3.60 9.88
C ILE A 79 2.24 2.52 9.10
N GLU A 80 1.73 2.20 7.92
CA GLU A 80 2.45 1.43 6.92
C GLU A 80 3.17 2.41 5.99
N MET A 81 4.51 2.40 6.02
CA MET A 81 5.33 3.27 5.16
C MET A 81 5.71 2.54 3.88
N SER A 82 5.63 3.26 2.78
CA SER A 82 5.98 2.79 1.43
C SER A 82 6.74 3.87 0.66
N GLY A 83 7.40 3.46 -0.41
CA GLY A 83 8.14 4.36 -1.30
C GLY A 83 9.64 4.45 -0.96
N GLY A 84 10.49 4.04 -1.91
CA GLY A 84 11.94 4.21 -1.83
C GLY A 84 12.70 3.30 -0.87
N VAL A 85 12.08 2.30 -0.25
CA VAL A 85 12.75 1.34 0.64
C VAL A 85 13.47 0.29 -0.21
N ARG A 86 14.82 0.30 -0.23
CA ARG A 86 15.65 -0.50 -1.14
C ARG A 86 16.85 -1.17 -0.50
N ASP A 87 17.18 -0.80 0.73
CA ASP A 87 18.35 -1.24 1.49
C ASP A 87 18.10 -1.13 2.99
N ASP A 88 19.03 -1.64 3.79
CA ASP A 88 18.93 -1.59 5.26
C ASP A 88 18.81 -0.16 5.78
N ALA A 89 19.53 0.80 5.20
CA ALA A 89 19.51 2.18 5.67
C ALA A 89 18.13 2.83 5.50
N SER A 90 17.47 2.61 4.36
CA SER A 90 16.12 3.12 4.10
C SER A 90 15.06 2.37 4.91
N LEU A 91 15.22 1.07 5.12
CA LEU A 91 14.35 0.27 5.96
C LEU A 91 14.46 0.67 7.44
N ASP A 92 15.67 0.73 7.97
CA ASP A 92 15.92 1.12 9.36
C ASP A 92 15.41 2.54 9.63
N ALA A 93 15.63 3.48 8.69
CA ALA A 93 15.10 4.84 8.81
C ALA A 93 13.56 4.89 8.88
N ALA A 94 12.85 4.04 8.14
CA ALA A 94 11.39 3.95 8.22
C ALA A 94 10.92 3.34 9.55
N LEU A 95 11.58 2.27 10.00
CA LEU A 95 11.27 1.60 11.27
C LEU A 95 11.59 2.47 12.49
N GLU A 96 12.72 3.18 12.47
CA GLU A 96 13.13 4.13 13.52
C GLU A 96 12.23 5.38 13.57
N ALA A 97 11.71 5.81 12.41
CA ALA A 97 10.71 6.86 12.37
C ALA A 97 9.39 6.48 13.07
N GLY A 98 9.15 5.17 13.29
CA GLY A 98 7.97 4.66 13.98
C GLY A 98 6.96 3.94 13.07
N ALA A 99 7.36 3.54 11.86
CA ALA A 99 6.49 2.71 11.02
C ALA A 99 6.12 1.40 11.73
N ALA A 100 4.84 1.11 11.83
CA ALA A 100 4.34 -0.17 12.32
C ALA A 100 4.66 -1.28 11.30
N ARG A 101 4.60 -0.96 10.01
CA ARG A 101 4.93 -1.85 8.90
C ARG A 101 5.59 -1.07 7.76
N VAL A 102 6.48 -1.72 7.02
CA VAL A 102 7.13 -1.18 5.83
C VAL A 102 6.74 -2.02 4.62
N ASN A 103 6.27 -1.38 3.55
CA ASN A 103 5.94 -2.03 2.30
C ASN A 103 7.10 -1.89 1.31
N ILE A 104 7.68 -3.03 0.89
CA ILE A 104 8.81 -3.12 -0.04
C ILE A 104 8.25 -3.46 -1.43
N GLY A 105 8.37 -2.55 -2.38
CA GLY A 105 7.93 -2.76 -3.76
C GLY A 105 9.07 -3.26 -4.66
N THR A 106 9.56 -2.40 -5.55
CA THR A 106 10.58 -2.71 -6.57
C THR A 106 11.79 -3.47 -6.04
N ALA A 107 12.26 -3.16 -4.84
CA ALA A 107 13.43 -3.84 -4.26
C ALA A 107 13.20 -5.34 -4.01
N ALA A 108 11.95 -5.75 -3.75
CA ALA A 108 11.62 -7.17 -3.60
C ALA A 108 11.85 -7.96 -4.90
N LEU A 109 11.73 -7.30 -6.05
CA LEU A 109 11.95 -7.91 -7.37
C LEU A 109 13.43 -7.80 -7.82
N GLU A 110 14.09 -6.71 -7.47
CA GLU A 110 15.46 -6.42 -7.92
C GLU A 110 16.53 -6.99 -7.00
N ASN A 111 16.23 -7.22 -5.71
CA ASN A 111 17.17 -7.73 -4.72
C ASN A 111 16.50 -8.81 -3.83
N PRO A 112 16.22 -9.99 -4.39
CA PRO A 112 15.48 -11.05 -3.69
C PRO A 112 16.22 -11.57 -2.45
N ASP A 113 17.55 -11.65 -2.46
CA ASP A 113 18.33 -12.13 -1.31
C ASP A 113 18.24 -11.18 -0.12
N TRP A 114 18.34 -9.88 -0.38
CA TRP A 114 18.13 -8.86 0.65
C TRP A 114 16.69 -8.92 1.19
N THR A 115 15.70 -9.00 0.31
CA THR A 115 14.29 -9.10 0.69
C THR A 115 14.02 -10.32 1.56
N ALA A 116 14.60 -11.47 1.22
CA ALA A 116 14.48 -12.68 2.03
C ALA A 116 15.09 -12.50 3.43
N SER A 117 16.24 -11.83 3.54
CA SER A 117 16.87 -11.52 4.83
C SER A 117 16.02 -10.59 5.69
N VAL A 118 15.40 -9.59 5.07
CA VAL A 118 14.51 -8.61 5.71
C VAL A 118 13.22 -9.27 6.19
N ILE A 119 12.57 -10.08 5.35
CA ILE A 119 11.37 -10.84 5.72
C ILE A 119 11.67 -11.73 6.93
N LYS A 120 12.77 -12.46 6.91
CA LYS A 120 13.18 -13.33 8.02
C LYS A 120 13.46 -12.57 9.32
N LYS A 121 14.04 -11.37 9.22
CA LYS A 121 14.42 -10.54 10.38
C LYS A 121 13.21 -9.83 11.01
N TYR A 122 12.30 -9.31 10.20
CA TYR A 122 11.26 -8.38 10.63
C TYR A 122 9.83 -8.96 10.59
N GLY A 123 9.63 -10.11 9.92
CA GLY A 123 8.33 -10.81 9.87
C GLY A 123 7.18 -9.89 9.47
N ASP A 124 6.14 -9.82 10.32
CA ASP A 124 4.91 -9.06 10.07
C ASP A 124 5.09 -7.55 9.96
N ARG A 125 6.26 -7.03 10.30
CA ARG A 125 6.60 -5.63 10.10
C ARG A 125 7.01 -5.31 8.66
N VAL A 126 7.07 -6.30 7.79
CA VAL A 126 7.38 -6.13 6.36
C VAL A 126 6.25 -6.71 5.52
N ALA A 127 5.76 -5.91 4.59
CA ALA A 127 4.89 -6.34 3.51
C ALA A 127 5.65 -6.24 2.17
N VAL A 128 5.25 -7.04 1.19
CA VAL A 128 5.78 -6.95 -0.17
C VAL A 128 4.70 -6.40 -1.10
N GLY A 129 5.01 -5.30 -1.77
CA GLY A 129 4.15 -4.70 -2.78
C GLY A 129 4.27 -5.43 -4.11
N LEU A 130 3.15 -5.92 -4.61
CA LEU A 130 3.00 -6.59 -5.89
C LEU A 130 2.10 -5.73 -6.79
N ASP A 131 2.73 -4.90 -7.60
CA ASP A 131 2.03 -4.08 -8.59
C ASP A 131 1.90 -4.87 -9.89
N VAL A 132 0.69 -5.10 -10.37
CA VAL A 132 0.40 -6.12 -11.38
C VAL A 132 -0.31 -5.54 -12.60
N ARG A 133 0.11 -5.97 -13.78
CA ARG A 133 -0.64 -5.85 -15.05
C ARG A 133 -0.96 -7.24 -15.57
N GLY A 134 -2.21 -7.68 -15.44
CA GLY A 134 -2.54 -9.09 -15.65
C GLY A 134 -1.84 -9.97 -14.62
N HIS A 135 -0.88 -10.80 -15.06
CA HIS A 135 -0.03 -11.61 -14.18
C HIS A 135 1.46 -11.21 -14.25
N THR A 136 1.76 -10.07 -14.89
CA THR A 136 3.12 -9.55 -14.97
C THR A 136 3.32 -8.46 -13.92
N LEU A 137 4.37 -8.58 -13.12
CA LEU A 137 4.75 -7.58 -12.13
C LEU A 137 5.32 -6.33 -12.79
N ALA A 138 4.99 -5.18 -12.23
CA ALA A 138 5.52 -3.90 -12.62
C ALA A 138 6.51 -3.38 -11.55
N ALA A 139 7.59 -2.76 -11.99
CA ALA A 139 8.64 -2.22 -11.14
C ALA A 139 8.99 -0.78 -11.54
N ARG A 140 9.71 -0.07 -10.66
CA ARG A 140 10.24 1.28 -10.87
C ARG A 140 9.18 2.29 -11.32
N GLY A 141 8.14 2.45 -10.49
CA GLY A 141 7.02 3.34 -10.83
C GLY A 141 6.24 2.83 -12.05
N TRP A 142 6.19 1.49 -12.21
CA TRP A 142 5.42 0.76 -13.24
C TRP A 142 5.92 0.91 -14.68
N VAL A 143 7.15 1.39 -14.86
CA VAL A 143 7.76 1.57 -16.19
C VAL A 143 8.59 0.37 -16.67
N LYS A 144 8.86 -0.59 -15.77
CA LYS A 144 9.63 -1.80 -16.06
C LYS A 144 8.85 -3.05 -15.68
N GLU A 145 8.98 -4.12 -16.46
CA GLU A 145 8.46 -5.44 -16.10
C GLU A 145 9.33 -6.10 -15.03
N GLY A 146 8.68 -6.70 -14.02
CA GLY A 146 9.31 -7.32 -12.85
C GLY A 146 9.26 -8.85 -12.82
N GLY A 147 8.70 -9.48 -13.85
CA GLY A 147 8.56 -10.93 -13.95
C GLY A 147 7.14 -11.45 -13.71
N ASP A 148 6.99 -12.77 -13.61
CA ASP A 148 5.70 -13.41 -13.35
C ASP A 148 5.31 -13.29 -11.88
N LEU A 149 4.04 -12.95 -11.63
CA LEU A 149 3.47 -12.75 -10.31
C LEU A 149 3.60 -14.00 -9.43
N PHE A 150 3.16 -15.15 -9.94
CA PHE A 150 3.05 -16.36 -9.13
C PHE A 150 4.38 -17.06 -8.90
N GLU A 151 5.30 -16.99 -9.86
CA GLU A 151 6.67 -17.46 -9.64
C GLU A 151 7.39 -16.61 -8.58
N THR A 152 7.16 -15.28 -8.60
CA THR A 152 7.71 -14.38 -7.58
C THR A 152 7.10 -14.67 -6.20
N MET A 153 5.78 -14.84 -6.11
CA MET A 153 5.10 -15.20 -4.86
C MET A 153 5.63 -16.51 -4.28
N LYS A 154 5.81 -17.54 -5.11
CA LYS A 154 6.35 -18.82 -4.67
C LYS A 154 7.72 -18.68 -4.01
N VAL A 155 8.60 -17.82 -4.55
CA VAL A 155 9.91 -17.55 -3.93
C VAL A 155 9.72 -16.81 -2.60
N LEU A 156 8.88 -15.77 -2.54
CA LEU A 156 8.63 -14.99 -1.35
C LEU A 156 7.96 -15.81 -0.23
N ASP A 157 7.01 -16.68 -0.59
CA ASP A 157 6.36 -17.59 0.36
C ASP A 157 7.38 -18.58 0.95
N SER A 158 8.33 -19.07 0.15
CA SER A 158 9.37 -20.00 0.61
C SER A 158 10.29 -19.39 1.67
N VAL A 159 10.41 -18.06 1.71
CA VAL A 159 11.21 -17.33 2.71
C VAL A 159 10.36 -16.74 3.85
N GLY A 160 9.04 -17.03 3.86
CA GLY A 160 8.13 -16.68 4.96
C GLY A 160 7.52 -15.28 4.85
N CYS A 161 7.28 -14.78 3.64
CA CYS A 161 6.53 -13.53 3.46
C CYS A 161 5.15 -13.66 4.11
N SER A 162 4.81 -12.74 5.02
CA SER A 162 3.56 -12.78 5.79
C SER A 162 2.45 -11.92 5.20
N ARG A 163 2.78 -10.97 4.30
CA ARG A 163 1.79 -10.05 3.72
C ARG A 163 2.19 -9.55 2.33
N TYR A 164 1.21 -9.53 1.45
CA TYR A 164 1.28 -8.88 0.14
C TYR A 164 0.36 -7.66 0.08
N VAL A 165 0.83 -6.57 -0.52
CA VAL A 165 -0.01 -5.45 -0.97
C VAL A 165 -0.16 -5.59 -2.48
N VAL A 166 -1.36 -5.94 -2.94
CA VAL A 166 -1.61 -6.27 -4.35
C VAL A 166 -2.33 -5.11 -5.03
N THR A 167 -1.67 -4.48 -6.00
CA THR A 167 -2.21 -3.36 -6.77
C THR A 167 -2.42 -3.78 -8.23
N ASP A 168 -3.66 -3.73 -8.72
CA ASP A 168 -3.91 -3.76 -10.17
C ASP A 168 -3.62 -2.37 -10.76
N VAL A 169 -2.48 -2.24 -11.44
CA VAL A 169 -2.01 -0.98 -12.02
C VAL A 169 -3.00 -0.38 -13.02
N ALA A 170 -3.73 -1.23 -13.76
CA ALA A 170 -4.71 -0.75 -14.74
C ALA A 170 -5.95 -0.12 -14.08
N ARG A 171 -6.21 -0.44 -12.82
CA ARG A 171 -7.37 0.06 -12.06
C ARG A 171 -7.01 1.15 -11.06
N ASP A 172 -5.72 1.27 -10.69
CA ASP A 172 -5.31 2.25 -9.68
C ASP A 172 -5.60 3.69 -10.11
N GLY A 173 -6.22 4.44 -9.21
CA GLY A 173 -6.66 5.81 -9.46
C GLY A 173 -7.81 5.97 -10.48
N MET A 174 -8.36 4.88 -11.04
CA MET A 174 -9.40 4.92 -12.08
C MET A 174 -10.83 4.88 -11.55
N MET A 175 -11.03 4.50 -10.28
CA MET A 175 -12.36 4.34 -9.67
C MET A 175 -13.28 3.42 -10.49
N SER A 176 -12.73 2.32 -10.97
CA SER A 176 -13.42 1.35 -11.85
C SER A 176 -13.81 0.03 -11.15
N GLY A 177 -13.66 0.00 -9.83
CA GLY A 177 -13.78 -1.19 -8.99
C GLY A 177 -12.47 -1.98 -8.87
N PRO A 178 -12.25 -2.70 -7.75
CA PRO A 178 -11.08 -3.54 -7.53
C PRO A 178 -11.10 -4.77 -8.45
N ASN A 179 -9.94 -5.39 -8.64
CA ASN A 179 -9.82 -6.64 -9.37
C ASN A 179 -10.06 -7.84 -8.42
N ILE A 180 -11.33 -8.17 -8.18
CA ILE A 180 -11.74 -9.25 -7.27
C ILE A 180 -11.19 -10.61 -7.72
N GLU A 181 -11.12 -10.86 -9.04
CA GLU A 181 -10.59 -12.12 -9.58
C GLU A 181 -9.10 -12.27 -9.28
N LEU A 182 -8.30 -11.23 -9.53
CA LEU A 182 -6.88 -11.21 -9.19
C LEU A 182 -6.66 -11.40 -7.68
N LEU A 183 -7.41 -10.68 -6.84
CA LEU A 183 -7.29 -10.81 -5.38
C LEU A 183 -7.62 -12.23 -4.90
N ARG A 184 -8.67 -12.84 -5.45
CA ARG A 184 -9.05 -14.23 -5.18
C ARG A 184 -7.96 -15.20 -5.61
N GLU A 185 -7.42 -15.01 -6.82
CA GLU A 185 -6.38 -15.88 -7.37
C GLU A 185 -5.09 -15.81 -6.55
N VAL A 186 -4.66 -14.60 -6.17
CA VAL A 186 -3.50 -14.38 -5.29
C VAL A 186 -3.73 -15.02 -3.94
N ALA A 187 -4.82 -14.70 -3.26
CA ALA A 187 -5.11 -15.20 -1.91
C ALA A 187 -5.30 -16.73 -1.83
N SER A 188 -5.73 -17.35 -2.93
CA SER A 188 -5.87 -18.80 -3.00
C SER A 188 -4.54 -19.55 -3.15
N ARG A 189 -3.44 -18.86 -3.39
CA ARG A 189 -2.12 -19.46 -3.67
C ARG A 189 -1.07 -19.20 -2.58
N THR A 190 -1.44 -18.52 -1.50
CA THR A 190 -0.52 -18.19 -0.41
C THR A 190 -1.24 -18.27 0.94
N ASP A 191 -0.48 -18.54 1.99
CA ASP A 191 -0.94 -18.40 3.38
C ASP A 191 -0.71 -16.98 3.93
N ALA A 192 0.01 -16.12 3.18
CA ALA A 192 0.24 -14.73 3.53
C ALA A 192 -1.06 -13.92 3.48
N LYS A 193 -1.17 -12.89 4.32
CA LYS A 193 -2.27 -11.94 4.27
C LYS A 193 -2.19 -11.07 3.03
N VAL A 194 -3.34 -10.70 2.48
CA VAL A 194 -3.43 -9.88 1.28
C VAL A 194 -4.14 -8.56 1.59
N THR A 195 -3.49 -7.46 1.25
CA THR A 195 -4.06 -6.12 1.25
C THR A 195 -4.45 -5.75 -0.18
N ALA A 196 -5.74 -5.49 -0.40
CA ALA A 196 -6.25 -5.05 -1.69
C ALA A 196 -5.89 -3.58 -1.95
N SER A 197 -5.38 -3.27 -3.13
CA SER A 197 -5.03 -1.90 -3.54
C SER A 197 -5.47 -1.61 -4.97
N GLY A 198 -5.93 -0.37 -5.20
CA GLY A 198 -6.34 0.12 -6.50
C GLY A 198 -7.81 -0.15 -6.87
N GLY A 199 -8.42 0.82 -7.55
CA GLY A 199 -9.73 0.71 -8.19
C GLY A 199 -10.95 0.95 -7.31
N ILE A 200 -10.89 0.81 -5.99
CA ILE A 200 -12.03 0.95 -5.08
C ILE A 200 -12.75 2.29 -5.30
N SER A 201 -14.05 2.24 -5.57
CA SER A 201 -14.85 3.38 -6.01
C SER A 201 -16.16 3.58 -5.25
N LYS A 202 -16.69 2.57 -4.60
CA LYS A 202 -17.97 2.57 -3.87
C LYS A 202 -17.94 1.58 -2.72
N LEU A 203 -18.87 1.71 -1.78
CA LEU A 203 -18.97 0.84 -0.61
C LEU A 203 -19.20 -0.65 -0.96
N ASP A 204 -19.88 -0.94 -2.07
CA ASP A 204 -20.06 -2.31 -2.54
C ASP A 204 -18.75 -2.99 -2.91
N ASP A 205 -17.75 -2.21 -3.36
CA ASP A 205 -16.42 -2.76 -3.63
C ASP A 205 -15.76 -3.31 -2.36
N LEU A 206 -15.95 -2.64 -1.22
CA LEU A 206 -15.49 -3.11 0.09
C LEU A 206 -16.21 -4.37 0.55
N ARG A 207 -17.53 -4.48 0.29
CA ARG A 207 -18.31 -5.69 0.58
C ARG A 207 -17.76 -6.88 -0.22
N ASN A 208 -17.49 -6.67 -1.53
CA ASN A 208 -16.93 -7.70 -2.40
C ASN A 208 -15.51 -8.13 -1.96
N ILE A 209 -14.66 -7.19 -1.52
CA ILE A 209 -13.34 -7.52 -0.96
C ILE A 209 -13.50 -8.31 0.34
N LYS A 210 -14.41 -7.91 1.21
CA LYS A 210 -14.67 -8.58 2.49
C LYS A 210 -15.12 -10.05 2.34
N GLU A 211 -15.79 -10.39 1.23
CA GLU A 211 -16.13 -11.80 0.91
C GLU A 211 -14.89 -12.68 0.71
N LEU A 212 -13.73 -12.08 0.43
CA LEU A 212 -12.46 -12.79 0.30
C LEU A 212 -11.68 -12.93 1.62
N ALA A 213 -12.24 -12.48 2.75
CA ALA A 213 -11.55 -12.49 4.03
C ALA A 213 -11.15 -13.90 4.50
N GLU A 214 -11.98 -14.91 4.22
CA GLU A 214 -11.67 -16.32 4.53
C GLU A 214 -10.51 -16.87 3.69
N LEU A 215 -10.23 -16.29 2.54
CA LEU A 215 -9.05 -16.60 1.73
C LEU A 215 -7.78 -15.86 2.17
N GLY A 216 -7.89 -14.91 3.10
CA GLY A 216 -6.74 -14.14 3.60
C GLY A 216 -6.67 -12.69 3.13
N VAL A 217 -7.66 -12.18 2.37
CA VAL A 217 -7.75 -10.74 2.05
C VAL A 217 -8.34 -10.02 3.25
N ASP A 218 -7.47 -9.45 4.09
CA ASP A 218 -7.85 -8.90 5.40
C ASP A 218 -7.77 -7.36 5.48
N ALA A 219 -7.29 -6.72 4.42
CA ALA A 219 -7.11 -5.27 4.40
C ALA A 219 -7.35 -4.65 3.01
N ALA A 220 -7.66 -3.36 2.99
CA ALA A 220 -7.82 -2.58 1.76
C ALA A 220 -7.24 -1.17 1.90
N ILE A 221 -6.47 -0.73 0.90
CA ILE A 221 -5.96 0.64 0.80
C ILE A 221 -7.00 1.50 0.08
N LEU A 222 -7.38 2.60 0.72
CA LEU A 222 -8.34 3.58 0.21
C LEU A 222 -7.61 4.85 -0.25
N GLY A 223 -7.53 5.03 -1.55
CA GLY A 223 -6.90 6.20 -2.14
C GLY A 223 -7.92 7.21 -2.67
N LYS A 224 -8.01 7.30 -4.00
CA LYS A 224 -8.78 8.33 -4.72
C LYS A 224 -10.26 8.40 -4.33
N SER A 225 -10.88 7.29 -3.96
CA SER A 225 -12.30 7.25 -3.55
C SER A 225 -12.60 8.17 -2.36
N LEU A 226 -11.71 8.23 -1.36
CA LEU A 226 -11.87 9.13 -0.21
C LEU A 226 -11.65 10.59 -0.60
N TYR A 227 -10.60 10.89 -1.36
CA TYR A 227 -10.31 12.25 -1.82
C TYR A 227 -11.37 12.78 -2.80
N ALA A 228 -11.95 11.91 -3.62
CA ALA A 228 -13.07 12.24 -4.51
C ALA A 228 -14.42 12.29 -3.78
N ARG A 229 -14.44 11.98 -2.48
CA ARG A 229 -15.66 11.93 -1.65
C ARG A 229 -16.75 11.01 -2.23
N ALA A 230 -16.34 9.89 -2.80
CA ALA A 230 -17.27 8.87 -3.30
C ALA A 230 -18.06 8.22 -2.15
N PHE A 231 -17.44 8.17 -0.97
CA PHE A 231 -17.98 7.80 0.33
C PHE A 231 -17.08 8.39 1.43
N THR A 232 -17.55 8.43 2.67
CA THR A 232 -16.72 8.84 3.80
C THR A 232 -15.95 7.66 4.39
N LEU A 233 -14.88 7.94 5.17
CA LEU A 233 -14.16 6.87 5.85
C LEU A 233 -15.03 6.18 6.89
N GLU A 234 -15.87 6.93 7.58
CA GLU A 234 -16.81 6.39 8.57
C GLU A 234 -17.80 5.40 7.95
N GLU A 235 -18.38 5.72 6.78
CA GLU A 235 -19.23 4.79 6.02
C GLU A 235 -18.46 3.53 5.59
N ALA A 236 -17.22 3.70 5.17
CA ALA A 236 -16.35 2.59 4.79
C ALA A 236 -16.03 1.68 5.98
N LEU A 237 -15.74 2.26 7.16
CA LEU A 237 -15.46 1.52 8.40
C LEU A 237 -16.69 0.73 8.89
N GLU A 238 -17.91 1.26 8.70
CA GLU A 238 -19.14 0.52 9.01
C GLU A 238 -19.29 -0.73 8.15
N VAL A 239 -18.97 -0.64 6.86
CA VAL A 239 -18.99 -1.79 5.93
C VAL A 239 -17.89 -2.80 6.25
N ALA A 240 -16.72 -2.32 6.67
CA ALA A 240 -15.54 -3.14 6.95
C ALA A 240 -15.66 -3.99 8.22
N ARG A 241 -16.46 -3.58 9.20
CA ARG A 241 -16.77 -4.32 10.44
C ARG A 241 -17.57 -5.59 10.16
#